data_3ae8ad576274f54371126aebe9dccc28
#
_entry.id   3ae8ad576274f54371126aebe9dccc28
#
_cell.length_a   1.000
_cell.length_b   1.000
_cell.length_c   1.000
_cell.angle_alpha   90.00
_cell.angle_beta   90.00
_cell.angle_gamma   90.00
#
_symmetry.space_group_name_H-M   'P 1'
#
loop_
_entity.id
_entity.type
_entity.pdbx_description
1 polymer ?
#
loop_
_entity_poly.entity_id
_entity_poly.type
_entity_poly.pdbx_seq_one_letter_code
_entity_poly.pdbx_strand_id
1 'polypeptide(L)'
;MTHAAKESLERAIGGYQDTALLHAAIQLDIPDRLAAGEMDAATLASEIGCQTADLIRLLRALELLDVCVASAPDRYRLTETGRCLLRDSPEPHRDLVELAVEQYWSPWTELAHSVRTGEPAFAHLHGVGPFEWRRQHEAAGRLFDRWLSKETAISASTVVAGMDLTSAQSVVDVGGGLGALLAAVLERHSHLEGTLFDLEAVVGEAAARWPAVLAARTHFVAGDFFESVRVTSDVYVLKSVLHDWDDDQARVLLHNCAASMSARSRLMIVERLVGDPQGDDARSVRLDLHMMAVTGGRERTQDEYEQLVTAAGLSVDGIETTDAGFAIIEASL
;
A
#
# COMPACT_ATOMS: atom_id res chain seq x y z
N MET A 1 6.50 -32.05 22.07
CA MET A 1 6.00 -31.04 21.09
C MET A 1 4.53 -31.38 20.81
N THR A 2 3.62 -30.44 21.00
CA THR A 2 2.18 -30.65 20.78
C THR A 2 1.87 -30.77 19.28
N HIS A 3 0.80 -31.46 18.90
CA HIS A 3 0.35 -31.58 17.50
C HIS A 3 0.08 -30.18 16.91
N ALA A 4 -0.59 -29.31 17.65
CA ALA A 4 -0.87 -27.93 17.24
C ALA A 4 0.38 -27.10 16.91
N ALA A 5 1.49 -27.30 17.66
CA ALA A 5 2.76 -26.61 17.39
C ALA A 5 3.39 -27.05 16.04
N LYS A 6 3.25 -28.33 15.68
CA LYS A 6 3.73 -28.84 14.39
C LYS A 6 2.89 -28.30 13.25
N GLU A 7 1.57 -28.36 13.36
CA GLU A 7 0.64 -27.84 12.36
C GLU A 7 0.83 -26.33 12.10
N SER A 8 1.06 -25.54 13.17
CA SER A 8 1.35 -24.12 13.03
C SER A 8 2.63 -23.86 12.24
N LEU A 9 3.70 -24.63 12.52
CA LEU A 9 4.97 -24.50 11.80
C LEU A 9 4.84 -24.98 10.34
N GLU A 10 4.16 -26.09 10.09
CA GLU A 10 3.91 -26.62 8.74
C GLU A 10 3.10 -25.61 7.88
N ARG A 11 2.10 -24.96 8.47
CA ARG A 11 1.34 -23.91 7.81
C ARG A 11 2.23 -22.70 7.46
N ALA A 12 3.08 -22.27 8.40
CA ALA A 12 4.02 -21.16 8.13
C ALA A 12 5.02 -21.52 7.03
N ILE A 13 5.55 -22.75 7.03
CA ILE A 13 6.45 -23.23 5.97
C ILE A 13 5.74 -23.30 4.61
N GLY A 14 4.47 -23.71 4.59
CA GLY A 14 3.67 -23.85 3.35
C GLY A 14 3.18 -22.54 2.74
N GLY A 15 3.24 -21.43 3.47
CA GLY A 15 2.63 -20.16 3.03
C GLY A 15 3.13 -19.61 1.69
N TYR A 16 4.37 -19.93 1.29
CA TYR A 16 4.89 -19.57 -0.02
C TYR A 16 4.13 -20.27 -1.17
N GLN A 17 3.59 -21.48 -0.94
CA GLN A 17 2.82 -22.23 -1.93
C GLN A 17 1.49 -21.54 -2.23
N ASP A 18 0.83 -20.99 -1.21
CA ASP A 18 -0.43 -20.27 -1.37
C ASP A 18 -0.24 -19.04 -2.26
N THR A 19 0.80 -18.26 -2.02
CA THR A 19 1.15 -17.11 -2.87
C THR A 19 1.47 -17.51 -4.30
N ALA A 20 2.21 -18.60 -4.49
CA ALA A 20 2.53 -19.12 -5.83
C ALA A 20 1.29 -19.63 -6.58
N LEU A 21 0.34 -20.26 -5.88
CA LEU A 21 -0.94 -20.69 -6.44
C LEU A 21 -1.79 -19.51 -6.92
N LEU A 22 -1.90 -18.46 -6.10
CA LEU A 22 -2.60 -17.22 -6.48
C LEU A 22 -1.94 -16.56 -7.69
N HIS A 23 -0.63 -16.49 -7.70
CA HIS A 23 0.11 -15.91 -8.83
C HIS A 23 -0.08 -16.72 -10.13
N ALA A 24 -0.02 -18.05 -10.06
CA ALA A 24 -0.29 -18.92 -11.21
C ALA A 24 -1.73 -18.73 -11.72
N ALA A 25 -2.72 -18.59 -10.84
CA ALA A 25 -4.10 -18.32 -11.23
C ALA A 25 -4.24 -16.99 -11.99
N ILE A 26 -3.53 -15.95 -11.54
CA ILE A 26 -3.50 -14.62 -12.17
C ILE A 26 -2.80 -14.68 -13.54
N GLN A 27 -1.64 -15.33 -13.62
CA GLN A 27 -0.89 -15.47 -14.88
C GLN A 27 -1.67 -16.23 -15.95
N LEU A 28 -2.48 -17.19 -15.55
CA LEU A 28 -3.35 -17.98 -16.43
C LEU A 28 -4.73 -17.35 -16.68
N ASP A 29 -4.97 -16.15 -16.17
CA ASP A 29 -6.25 -15.43 -16.23
C ASP A 29 -7.48 -16.26 -15.76
N ILE A 30 -7.27 -17.24 -14.87
CA ILE A 30 -8.33 -18.13 -14.37
C ILE A 30 -9.48 -17.34 -13.73
N PRO A 31 -9.24 -16.33 -12.83
CA PRO A 31 -10.33 -15.56 -12.25
C PRO A 31 -11.18 -14.85 -13.32
N ASP A 32 -10.53 -14.18 -14.27
CA ASP A 32 -11.23 -13.41 -15.31
C ASP A 32 -12.05 -14.31 -16.25
N ARG A 33 -11.56 -15.53 -16.55
CA ARG A 33 -12.28 -16.50 -17.35
C ARG A 33 -13.51 -17.06 -16.64
N LEU A 34 -13.38 -17.41 -15.37
CA LEU A 34 -14.47 -17.90 -14.54
C LEU A 34 -15.46 -16.80 -14.12
N ALA A 35 -15.12 -15.53 -14.27
CA ALA A 35 -16.02 -14.41 -13.97
C ALA A 35 -17.25 -14.36 -14.89
N ALA A 36 -17.11 -14.84 -16.13
CA ALA A 36 -18.19 -14.91 -17.11
C ALA A 36 -19.26 -15.98 -16.76
N GLY A 37 -18.93 -16.91 -15.87
CA GLY A 37 -19.84 -17.98 -15.43
C GLY A 37 -19.13 -19.31 -15.19
N GLU A 38 -19.91 -20.31 -14.91
CA GLU A 38 -19.43 -21.68 -14.72
C GLU A 38 -18.83 -22.25 -16.00
N MET A 39 -17.66 -22.88 -15.91
CA MET A 39 -16.94 -23.46 -17.06
C MET A 39 -16.42 -24.86 -16.74
N ASP A 40 -16.41 -25.76 -17.71
CA ASP A 40 -15.76 -27.05 -17.58
C ASP A 40 -14.23 -26.90 -17.77
N ALA A 41 -13.46 -27.75 -17.07
CA ALA A 41 -12.01 -27.68 -17.05
C ALA A 41 -11.36 -27.90 -18.43
N ALA A 42 -11.99 -28.68 -19.33
CA ALA A 42 -11.44 -28.93 -20.66
C ALA A 42 -11.59 -27.68 -21.54
N THR A 43 -12.73 -26.98 -21.47
CA THR A 43 -12.95 -25.71 -22.15
C THR A 43 -11.97 -24.66 -21.62
N LEU A 44 -11.84 -24.51 -20.31
CA LEU A 44 -10.91 -23.58 -19.69
C LEU A 44 -9.48 -23.88 -20.09
N ALA A 45 -9.06 -25.15 -20.07
CA ALA A 45 -7.72 -25.58 -20.50
C ALA A 45 -7.44 -25.24 -21.97
N SER A 46 -8.44 -25.43 -22.83
CA SER A 46 -8.32 -25.08 -24.27
C SER A 46 -8.15 -23.57 -24.48
N GLU A 47 -8.89 -22.75 -23.74
CA GLU A 47 -8.79 -21.29 -23.83
C GLU A 47 -7.47 -20.73 -23.31
N ILE A 48 -6.93 -21.35 -22.24
CA ILE A 48 -5.64 -20.94 -21.64
C ILE A 48 -4.46 -21.52 -22.41
N GLY A 49 -4.66 -22.61 -23.16
CA GLY A 49 -3.60 -23.32 -23.88
C GLY A 49 -2.77 -24.23 -22.98
N CYS A 50 -3.37 -24.89 -22.00
CA CYS A 50 -2.70 -25.78 -21.06
C CYS A 50 -3.26 -27.21 -21.06
N GLN A 51 -2.61 -28.11 -20.31
CA GLN A 51 -3.05 -29.50 -20.16
C GLN A 51 -4.23 -29.59 -19.17
N THR A 52 -5.36 -30.16 -19.59
CA THR A 52 -6.59 -30.27 -18.76
C THR A 52 -6.32 -30.97 -17.44
N ALA A 53 -5.52 -32.06 -17.44
CA ALA A 53 -5.23 -32.82 -16.23
C ALA A 53 -4.44 -32.00 -15.19
N ASP A 54 -3.51 -31.16 -15.64
CA ASP A 54 -2.71 -30.30 -14.76
C ASP A 54 -3.50 -29.09 -14.31
N LEU A 55 -4.36 -28.52 -15.16
CA LEU A 55 -5.29 -27.48 -14.76
C LEU A 55 -6.25 -27.94 -13.66
N ILE A 56 -6.81 -29.15 -13.76
CA ILE A 56 -7.67 -29.71 -12.70
C ILE A 56 -6.93 -29.80 -11.36
N ARG A 57 -5.65 -30.16 -11.38
CA ARG A 57 -4.82 -30.18 -10.15
C ARG A 57 -4.66 -28.77 -9.56
N LEU A 58 -4.42 -27.77 -10.40
CA LEU A 58 -4.34 -26.36 -9.96
C LEU A 58 -5.69 -25.88 -9.42
N LEU A 59 -6.79 -26.13 -10.11
CA LEU A 59 -8.14 -25.73 -9.67
C LEU A 59 -8.50 -26.33 -8.31
N ARG A 60 -8.17 -27.60 -8.07
CA ARG A 60 -8.36 -28.25 -6.75
C ARG A 60 -7.53 -27.58 -5.64
N ALA A 61 -6.33 -27.10 -5.95
CA ALA A 61 -5.54 -26.33 -4.98
C ALA A 61 -6.13 -24.94 -4.74
N LEU A 62 -6.67 -24.29 -5.78
CA LEU A 62 -7.35 -23.00 -5.67
C LEU A 62 -8.69 -23.08 -4.91
N GLU A 63 -9.34 -24.26 -4.90
CA GLU A 63 -10.51 -24.51 -4.03
C GLU A 63 -10.13 -24.43 -2.54
N LEU A 64 -8.93 -24.89 -2.15
CA LEU A 64 -8.47 -24.80 -0.77
C LEU A 64 -8.27 -23.36 -0.31
N LEU A 65 -8.02 -22.46 -1.26
CA LEU A 65 -7.88 -21.01 -1.04
C LEU A 65 -9.18 -20.24 -1.29
N ASP A 66 -10.30 -20.95 -1.49
CA ASP A 66 -11.60 -20.35 -1.80
C ASP A 66 -11.60 -19.41 -3.01
N VAL A 67 -10.71 -19.61 -3.97
CA VAL A 67 -10.68 -18.82 -5.22
C VAL A 67 -11.75 -19.26 -6.20
N CYS A 68 -11.95 -20.56 -6.32
CA CYS A 68 -13.00 -21.17 -7.13
C CYS A 68 -13.62 -22.34 -6.37
N VAL A 69 -14.72 -22.86 -6.88
CA VAL A 69 -15.37 -24.05 -6.32
C VAL A 69 -15.91 -24.94 -7.44
N ALA A 70 -15.78 -26.25 -7.28
CA ALA A 70 -16.41 -27.21 -8.17
C ALA A 70 -17.95 -27.18 -7.97
N SER A 71 -18.68 -26.94 -9.06
CA SER A 71 -20.15 -26.96 -9.09
C SER A 71 -20.70 -28.32 -9.55
N ALA A 72 -19.91 -29.07 -10.32
CA ALA A 72 -20.15 -30.43 -10.77
C ALA A 72 -18.79 -31.09 -11.08
N PRO A 73 -18.72 -32.40 -11.41
CA PRO A 73 -17.49 -33.03 -11.85
C PRO A 73 -16.82 -32.23 -12.97
N ASP A 74 -15.58 -31.82 -12.73
CA ASP A 74 -14.71 -31.02 -13.64
C ASP A 74 -15.32 -29.69 -14.12
N ARG A 75 -16.33 -29.15 -13.43
CA ARG A 75 -16.91 -27.82 -13.69
C ARG A 75 -16.65 -26.91 -12.51
N TYR A 76 -16.19 -25.69 -12.79
CA TYR A 76 -15.76 -24.74 -11.78
C TYR A 76 -16.43 -23.38 -11.99
N ARG A 77 -16.65 -22.67 -10.88
CA ARG A 77 -17.09 -21.28 -10.86
C ARG A 77 -16.26 -20.47 -9.91
N LEU A 78 -16.17 -19.16 -10.18
CA LEU A 78 -15.48 -18.21 -9.32
C LEU A 78 -16.27 -17.99 -8.02
N THR A 79 -15.57 -17.82 -6.91
CA THR A 79 -16.15 -17.44 -5.60
C THR A 79 -16.09 -15.91 -5.41
N GLU A 80 -16.62 -15.42 -4.27
CA GLU A 80 -16.45 -14.01 -3.87
C GLU A 80 -14.98 -13.70 -3.59
N THR A 81 -14.24 -14.60 -2.93
CA THR A 81 -12.80 -14.48 -2.71
C THR A 81 -12.06 -14.39 -4.06
N GLY A 82 -12.40 -15.26 -5.01
CA GLY A 82 -11.80 -15.23 -6.34
C GLY A 82 -12.07 -13.94 -7.11
N ARG A 83 -13.19 -13.26 -6.86
CA ARG A 83 -13.51 -11.97 -7.49
C ARG A 83 -12.56 -10.85 -7.07
N CYS A 84 -11.94 -10.94 -5.89
CA CYS A 84 -10.90 -9.98 -5.48
C CYS A 84 -9.64 -10.05 -6.36
N LEU A 85 -9.47 -11.13 -7.14
CA LEU A 85 -8.36 -11.34 -8.06
C LEU A 85 -8.67 -10.96 -9.52
N LEU A 86 -9.85 -10.41 -9.81
CA LEU A 86 -10.19 -9.93 -11.15
C LEU A 86 -9.28 -8.74 -11.55
N ARG A 87 -9.01 -8.63 -12.85
CA ARG A 87 -8.19 -7.56 -13.42
C ARG A 87 -8.77 -6.16 -13.16
N ASP A 88 -10.08 -6.04 -13.22
CA ASP A 88 -10.84 -4.81 -13.01
C ASP A 88 -11.42 -4.67 -11.59
N SER A 89 -11.02 -5.57 -10.67
CA SER A 89 -11.43 -5.47 -9.26
C SER A 89 -10.97 -4.14 -8.66
N PRO A 90 -11.83 -3.46 -7.89
CA PRO A 90 -11.41 -2.31 -7.10
C PRO A 90 -10.48 -2.72 -5.93
N GLU A 91 -10.48 -4.00 -5.57
CA GLU A 91 -9.65 -4.56 -4.52
C GLU A 91 -8.17 -4.63 -4.94
N PRO A 92 -7.22 -4.41 -4.02
CA PRO A 92 -5.79 -4.39 -4.33
C PRO A 92 -5.15 -5.78 -4.46
N HIS A 93 -5.90 -6.86 -4.22
CA HIS A 93 -5.35 -8.19 -3.97
C HIS A 93 -4.63 -8.78 -5.19
N ARG A 94 -5.14 -8.57 -6.41
CA ARG A 94 -4.42 -9.00 -7.63
C ARG A 94 -3.06 -8.32 -7.74
N ASP A 95 -3.06 -7.00 -7.63
CA ASP A 95 -1.83 -6.21 -7.71
C ASP A 95 -0.85 -6.58 -6.59
N LEU A 96 -1.36 -6.88 -5.38
CA LEU A 96 -0.54 -7.32 -4.25
C LEU A 96 0.11 -8.69 -4.49
N VAL A 97 -0.60 -9.64 -5.10
CA VAL A 97 -0.03 -10.96 -5.47
C VAL A 97 1.08 -10.80 -6.50
N GLU A 98 0.88 -9.96 -7.52
CA GLU A 98 1.91 -9.65 -8.53
C GLU A 98 3.13 -8.99 -7.87
N LEU A 99 2.94 -7.97 -7.02
CA LEU A 99 4.00 -7.31 -6.25
C LEU A 99 4.78 -8.29 -5.34
N ALA A 100 4.03 -9.14 -4.63
CA ALA A 100 4.63 -10.10 -3.70
C ALA A 100 5.63 -11.02 -4.41
N VAL A 101 5.29 -11.51 -5.60
CA VAL A 101 6.16 -12.40 -6.36
C VAL A 101 7.25 -11.64 -7.13
N GLU A 102 6.90 -10.54 -7.79
CA GLU A 102 7.82 -9.86 -8.69
C GLU A 102 8.82 -8.95 -7.96
N GLN A 103 8.43 -8.34 -6.83
CA GLN A 103 9.24 -7.33 -6.16
C GLN A 103 9.65 -7.69 -4.73
N TYR A 104 8.87 -8.49 -4.01
CA TYR A 104 9.08 -8.69 -2.57
C TYR A 104 9.62 -10.07 -2.21
N TRP A 105 9.37 -11.10 -3.01
CA TRP A 105 9.79 -12.47 -2.70
C TRP A 105 11.30 -12.58 -2.46
N SER A 106 12.10 -12.08 -3.39
CA SER A 106 13.56 -12.13 -3.28
C SER A 106 14.10 -11.36 -2.07
N PRO A 107 13.71 -10.10 -1.81
CA PRO A 107 14.10 -9.39 -0.59
C PRO A 107 13.71 -10.12 0.69
N TRP A 108 12.53 -10.74 0.75
CA TRP A 108 12.11 -11.51 1.93
C TRP A 108 12.95 -12.77 2.15
N THR A 109 13.46 -13.41 1.10
CA THR A 109 14.39 -14.55 1.28
C THR A 109 15.76 -14.12 1.83
N GLU A 110 16.12 -12.85 1.68
CA GLU A 110 17.35 -12.25 2.19
C GLU A 110 17.15 -11.41 3.48
N LEU A 111 16.02 -11.58 4.18
CA LEU A 111 15.73 -10.85 5.42
C LEU A 111 16.86 -10.98 6.48
N ALA A 112 17.55 -12.13 6.51
CA ALA A 112 18.68 -12.33 7.40
C ALA A 112 19.87 -11.40 7.09
N HIS A 113 20.03 -10.93 5.85
CA HIS A 113 20.99 -9.89 5.49
C HIS A 113 20.63 -8.58 6.18
N SER A 114 19.39 -8.11 6.01
CA SER A 114 18.94 -6.85 6.63
C SER A 114 19.09 -6.86 8.14
N VAL A 115 18.73 -7.96 8.82
CA VAL A 115 18.88 -8.09 10.28
C VAL A 115 20.34 -8.03 10.73
N ARG A 116 21.28 -8.54 9.93
CA ARG A 116 22.71 -8.56 10.30
C ARG A 116 23.42 -7.24 10.01
N THR A 117 23.00 -6.53 8.97
CA THR A 117 23.78 -5.42 8.43
C THR A 117 23.09 -4.06 8.60
N GLY A 118 21.77 -4.06 8.79
CA GLY A 118 20.94 -2.84 8.70
C GLY A 118 20.67 -2.37 7.27
N GLU A 119 21.28 -3.03 6.24
CA GLU A 119 21.05 -2.69 4.84
C GLU A 119 19.76 -3.36 4.33
N PRO A 120 18.88 -2.65 3.61
CA PRO A 120 17.70 -3.27 3.00
C PRO A 120 18.08 -4.38 2.04
N ALA A 121 17.45 -5.55 2.20
CA ALA A 121 17.70 -6.68 1.30
C ALA A 121 17.39 -6.35 -0.16
N PHE A 122 16.41 -5.47 -0.41
CA PHE A 122 16.11 -4.99 -1.76
C PHE A 122 17.31 -4.25 -2.37
N ALA A 123 17.89 -3.30 -1.66
CA ALA A 123 19.05 -2.56 -2.13
C ALA A 123 20.27 -3.46 -2.31
N HIS A 124 20.48 -4.41 -1.40
CA HIS A 124 21.52 -5.43 -1.52
C HIS A 124 21.39 -6.26 -2.82
N LEU A 125 20.17 -6.67 -3.17
CA LEU A 125 19.93 -7.49 -4.37
C LEU A 125 19.97 -6.70 -5.68
N HIS A 126 19.48 -5.46 -5.67
CA HIS A 126 19.26 -4.66 -6.89
C HIS A 126 20.26 -3.53 -7.09
N GLY A 127 21.10 -3.23 -6.08
CA GLY A 127 22.10 -2.15 -6.13
C GLY A 127 21.52 -0.75 -5.91
N VAL A 128 20.21 -0.61 -5.85
CA VAL A 128 19.47 0.64 -5.60
C VAL A 128 18.22 0.36 -4.76
N GLY A 129 17.70 1.40 -4.10
CA GLY A 129 16.45 1.28 -3.35
C GLY A 129 15.21 1.08 -4.24
N PRO A 130 14.06 0.66 -3.65
CA PRO A 130 12.89 0.26 -4.42
C PRO A 130 12.27 1.39 -5.26
N PHE A 131 12.29 2.62 -4.77
CA PHE A 131 11.75 3.78 -5.51
C PHE A 131 12.59 4.10 -6.75
N GLU A 132 13.92 4.10 -6.61
CA GLU A 132 14.84 4.27 -7.74
C GLU A 132 14.73 3.12 -8.74
N TRP A 133 14.67 1.89 -8.25
CA TRP A 133 14.49 0.70 -9.08
C TRP A 133 13.19 0.77 -9.90
N ARG A 134 12.08 1.18 -9.28
CA ARG A 134 10.78 1.36 -9.95
C ARG A 134 10.81 2.46 -11.00
N ARG A 135 11.59 3.54 -10.81
CA ARG A 135 11.80 4.56 -11.83
C ARG A 135 12.51 4.00 -13.07
N GLN A 136 13.42 3.06 -12.86
CA GLN A 136 14.15 2.38 -13.96
C GLN A 136 13.31 1.28 -14.62
N HIS A 137 12.27 0.79 -13.95
CA HIS A 137 11.39 -0.30 -14.37
C HIS A 137 9.92 0.17 -14.37
N GLU A 138 9.55 0.95 -15.39
CA GLU A 138 8.23 1.61 -15.44
C GLU A 138 7.03 0.69 -15.19
N ALA A 139 7.03 -0.55 -15.69
CA ALA A 139 5.93 -1.48 -15.48
C ALA A 139 5.77 -1.85 -14.00
N ALA A 140 6.90 -2.05 -13.30
CA ALA A 140 6.94 -2.33 -11.88
C ALA A 140 6.52 -1.12 -11.04
N GLY A 141 6.90 0.09 -11.45
CA GLY A 141 6.42 1.34 -10.84
C GLY A 141 4.91 1.48 -10.97
N ARG A 142 4.37 1.35 -12.19
CA ARG A 142 2.91 1.40 -12.41
C ARG A 142 2.12 0.33 -11.65
N LEU A 143 2.68 -0.86 -11.45
CA LEU A 143 2.06 -1.90 -10.63
C LEU A 143 1.98 -1.45 -9.16
N PHE A 144 3.06 -0.89 -8.62
CA PHE A 144 3.11 -0.39 -7.25
C PHE A 144 2.14 0.78 -7.03
N ASP A 145 2.15 1.79 -7.91
CA ASP A 145 1.28 2.96 -7.82
C ASP A 145 -0.21 2.56 -7.89
N ARG A 146 -0.55 1.62 -8.76
CA ARG A 146 -1.91 1.09 -8.88
C ARG A 146 -2.36 0.35 -7.62
N TRP A 147 -1.50 -0.51 -7.07
CA TRP A 147 -1.75 -1.20 -5.82
C TRP A 147 -1.95 -0.22 -4.67
N LEU A 148 -1.02 0.73 -4.49
CA LEU A 148 -1.06 1.71 -3.40
C LEU A 148 -2.30 2.60 -3.49
N SER A 149 -2.69 2.99 -4.70
CA SER A 149 -3.91 3.77 -4.92
C SER A 149 -5.18 3.02 -4.48
N LYS A 150 -5.31 1.73 -4.82
CA LYS A 150 -6.43 0.89 -4.38
C LYS A 150 -6.41 0.63 -2.87
N GLU A 151 -5.25 0.32 -2.30
CA GLU A 151 -5.08 0.12 -0.84
C GLU A 151 -5.47 1.40 -0.07
N THR A 152 -5.05 2.56 -0.58
CA THR A 152 -5.43 3.84 0.00
C THR A 152 -6.93 4.10 -0.12
N ALA A 153 -7.55 3.81 -1.25
CA ALA A 153 -8.98 4.02 -1.48
C ALA A 153 -9.87 3.25 -0.49
N ILE A 154 -9.47 2.03 -0.08
CA ILE A 154 -10.21 1.24 0.92
C ILE A 154 -10.28 1.97 2.27
N SER A 155 -9.18 2.56 2.71
CA SER A 155 -9.10 3.23 4.03
C SER A 155 -9.47 4.71 3.98
N ALA A 156 -9.50 5.32 2.80
CA ALA A 156 -9.58 6.79 2.64
C ALA A 156 -10.79 7.40 3.33
N SER A 157 -11.99 6.82 3.18
CA SER A 157 -13.20 7.37 3.80
C SER A 157 -13.14 7.39 5.33
N THR A 158 -12.58 6.34 5.94
CA THR A 158 -12.42 6.23 7.39
C THR A 158 -11.32 7.16 7.89
N VAL A 159 -10.21 7.26 7.18
CA VAL A 159 -9.12 8.19 7.50
C VAL A 159 -9.61 9.64 7.42
N VAL A 160 -10.28 10.01 6.32
CA VAL A 160 -10.81 11.38 6.14
C VAL A 160 -11.88 11.71 7.19
N ALA A 161 -12.66 10.73 7.67
CA ALA A 161 -13.63 10.95 8.74
C ALA A 161 -12.99 11.31 10.09
N GLY A 162 -11.76 10.84 10.33
CA GLY A 162 -10.96 11.18 11.51
C GLY A 162 -10.20 12.51 11.40
N MET A 163 -10.17 13.16 10.23
CA MET A 163 -9.49 14.44 10.05
C MET A 163 -10.41 15.61 10.31
N ASP A 164 -10.05 16.53 11.22
CA ASP A 164 -10.75 17.82 11.35
C ASP A 164 -10.22 18.82 10.30
N LEU A 165 -10.94 18.94 9.20
CA LEU A 165 -10.63 19.86 8.09
C LEU A 165 -11.63 21.03 7.99
N THR A 166 -12.49 21.21 8.99
CA THR A 166 -13.61 22.17 8.94
C THR A 166 -13.17 23.62 8.85
N SER A 167 -12.04 23.98 9.47
CA SER A 167 -11.49 25.35 9.46
C SER A 167 -10.49 25.61 8.33
N ALA A 168 -10.02 24.56 7.64
CA ALA A 168 -9.06 24.68 6.55
C ALA A 168 -9.71 25.19 5.25
N GLN A 169 -8.94 25.87 4.41
CA GLN A 169 -9.31 26.23 3.03
C GLN A 169 -8.49 25.45 2.02
N SER A 170 -7.32 24.93 2.44
CA SER A 170 -6.41 24.22 1.57
C SER A 170 -5.78 23.01 2.26
N VAL A 171 -5.52 21.96 1.49
CA VAL A 171 -4.82 20.75 1.91
C VAL A 171 -3.77 20.36 0.88
N VAL A 172 -2.59 19.95 1.33
CA VAL A 172 -1.57 19.33 0.47
C VAL A 172 -1.31 17.89 0.92
N ASP A 173 -1.42 16.96 -0.02
CA ASP A 173 -1.09 15.54 0.15
C ASP A 173 0.36 15.34 -0.33
N VAL A 174 1.30 15.20 0.62
CA VAL A 174 2.74 15.13 0.37
C VAL A 174 3.17 13.68 0.22
N GLY A 175 3.68 13.32 -0.94
CA GLY A 175 3.91 11.91 -1.31
C GLY A 175 2.59 11.19 -1.56
N GLY A 176 1.59 11.90 -2.09
CA GLY A 176 0.22 11.39 -2.21
C GLY A 176 0.00 10.34 -3.32
N GLY A 177 1.04 9.95 -4.05
CA GLY A 177 0.94 8.96 -5.11
C GLY A 177 -0.04 9.37 -6.20
N LEU A 178 -0.97 8.48 -6.56
CA LEU A 178 -2.02 8.80 -7.54
C LEU A 178 -3.19 9.63 -6.96
N GLY A 179 -3.08 10.10 -5.71
CA GLY A 179 -4.00 11.05 -5.08
C GLY A 179 -5.32 10.45 -4.55
N ALA A 180 -5.37 9.16 -4.25
CA ALA A 180 -6.60 8.51 -3.77
C ALA A 180 -7.11 9.13 -2.46
N LEU A 181 -6.21 9.50 -1.52
CA LEU A 181 -6.59 10.17 -0.29
C LEU A 181 -7.08 11.60 -0.57
N LEU A 182 -6.34 12.37 -1.36
CA LEU A 182 -6.71 13.73 -1.72
C LEU A 182 -8.08 13.79 -2.40
N ALA A 183 -8.36 12.85 -3.32
CA ALA A 183 -9.66 12.75 -3.96
C ALA A 183 -10.78 12.58 -2.93
N ALA A 184 -10.62 11.64 -1.98
CA ALA A 184 -11.59 11.41 -0.91
C ALA A 184 -11.78 12.63 0.01
N VAL A 185 -10.71 13.36 0.32
CA VAL A 185 -10.77 14.63 1.07
C VAL A 185 -11.63 15.65 0.31
N LEU A 186 -11.35 15.87 -0.96
CA LEU A 186 -12.05 16.86 -1.79
C LEU A 186 -13.51 16.47 -2.07
N GLU A 187 -13.83 15.18 -2.17
CA GLU A 187 -15.21 14.70 -2.29
C GLU A 187 -16.02 15.00 -1.03
N ARG A 188 -15.44 14.78 0.15
CA ARG A 188 -16.10 15.00 1.43
C ARG A 188 -16.21 16.50 1.79
N HIS A 189 -15.22 17.30 1.43
CA HIS A 189 -15.08 18.70 1.83
C HIS A 189 -15.08 19.61 0.59
N SER A 190 -16.27 20.00 0.14
CA SER A 190 -16.45 20.76 -1.10
C SER A 190 -15.87 22.19 -1.07
N HIS A 191 -15.53 22.72 0.10
CA HIS A 191 -14.94 24.05 0.29
C HIS A 191 -13.42 24.07 0.16
N LEU A 192 -12.77 22.90 0.19
CA LEU A 192 -11.30 22.80 0.15
C LEU A 192 -10.76 22.88 -1.27
N GLU A 193 -9.61 23.51 -1.40
CA GLU A 193 -8.66 23.32 -2.51
C GLU A 193 -7.59 22.32 -2.11
N GLY A 194 -7.22 21.42 -3.03
CA GLY A 194 -6.25 20.38 -2.81
C GLY A 194 -5.01 20.52 -3.67
N THR A 195 -3.86 20.20 -3.11
CA THR A 195 -2.60 20.06 -3.87
C THR A 195 -2.08 18.65 -3.72
N LEU A 196 -1.81 17.98 -4.84
CA LEU A 196 -1.05 16.73 -4.86
C LEU A 196 0.41 17.06 -5.10
N PHE A 197 1.27 16.69 -4.16
CA PHE A 197 2.71 16.87 -4.25
C PHE A 197 3.40 15.51 -4.28
N ASP A 198 4.11 15.21 -5.38
CA ASP A 198 4.86 13.97 -5.56
C ASP A 198 5.92 14.17 -6.66
N LEU A 199 6.69 13.12 -6.97
CA LEU A 199 7.65 13.12 -8.07
C LEU A 199 6.95 13.39 -9.42
N GLU A 200 7.64 14.04 -10.35
CA GLU A 200 7.08 14.50 -11.64
C GLU A 200 6.34 13.41 -12.42
N ALA A 201 6.90 12.20 -12.48
CA ALA A 201 6.28 11.08 -13.20
C ALA A 201 4.97 10.64 -12.55
N VAL A 202 4.90 10.61 -11.21
CA VAL A 202 3.73 10.21 -10.43
C VAL A 202 2.63 11.26 -10.56
N VAL A 203 2.98 12.53 -10.40
CA VAL A 203 2.05 13.66 -10.57
C VAL A 203 1.48 13.71 -11.98
N GLY A 204 2.30 13.44 -13.01
CA GLY A 204 1.86 13.39 -14.41
C GLY A 204 0.83 12.27 -14.65
N GLU A 205 1.03 11.10 -14.07
CA GLU A 205 0.10 9.97 -14.16
C GLU A 205 -1.20 10.26 -13.38
N ALA A 206 -1.10 10.82 -12.18
CA ALA A 206 -2.24 11.22 -11.37
C ALA A 206 -3.12 12.25 -12.12
N ALA A 207 -2.52 13.30 -12.67
CA ALA A 207 -3.24 14.35 -13.41
C ALA A 207 -3.98 13.81 -14.64
N ALA A 208 -3.38 12.84 -15.35
CA ALA A 208 -3.99 12.23 -16.54
C ALA A 208 -5.25 11.40 -16.23
N ARG A 209 -5.40 10.93 -14.98
CA ARG A 209 -6.50 10.07 -14.52
C ARG A 209 -7.44 10.76 -13.52
N TRP A 210 -7.17 12.04 -13.22
CA TRP A 210 -7.87 12.76 -12.15
C TRP A 210 -9.36 12.92 -12.43
N PRO A 211 -10.24 12.75 -11.43
CA PRO A 211 -11.67 12.94 -11.62
C PRO A 211 -12.00 14.37 -12.08
N ALA A 212 -12.67 14.51 -13.22
CA ALA A 212 -12.97 15.81 -13.83
C ALA A 212 -13.76 16.73 -12.89
N VAL A 213 -14.59 16.16 -12.00
CA VAL A 213 -15.40 16.91 -11.03
C VAL A 213 -14.58 17.58 -9.93
N LEU A 214 -13.36 17.11 -9.69
CA LEU A 214 -12.43 17.65 -8.70
C LEU A 214 -11.36 18.56 -9.33
N ALA A 215 -11.19 18.52 -10.66
CA ALA A 215 -10.09 19.18 -11.36
C ALA A 215 -10.01 20.70 -11.11
N ALA A 216 -11.17 21.38 -10.96
CA ALA A 216 -11.21 22.82 -10.71
C ALA A 216 -10.68 23.24 -9.33
N ARG A 217 -10.54 22.29 -8.40
CA ARG A 217 -10.08 22.50 -7.02
C ARG A 217 -8.80 21.76 -6.71
N THR A 218 -8.10 21.24 -7.74
CA THR A 218 -6.90 20.42 -7.54
C THR A 218 -5.72 21.04 -8.28
N HIS A 219 -4.61 21.15 -7.57
CA HIS A 219 -3.32 21.54 -8.07
C HIS A 219 -2.36 20.38 -8.05
N PHE A 220 -1.55 20.25 -9.10
CA PHE A 220 -0.54 19.20 -9.21
C PHE A 220 0.83 19.86 -9.17
N VAL A 221 1.65 19.52 -8.16
CA VAL A 221 2.97 20.10 -7.95
C VAL A 221 4.00 18.99 -7.91
N ALA A 222 4.89 18.99 -8.88
CA ALA A 222 6.02 18.06 -8.92
C ALA A 222 7.17 18.55 -8.02
N GLY A 223 7.77 17.64 -7.26
CA GLY A 223 8.93 17.94 -6.42
C GLY A 223 9.47 16.72 -5.69
N ASP A 224 10.60 16.92 -5.05
CA ASP A 224 11.19 15.96 -4.12
C ASP A 224 11.07 16.52 -2.70
N PHE A 225 10.34 15.84 -1.83
CA PHE A 225 10.15 16.27 -0.45
C PHE A 225 11.45 16.24 0.38
N PHE A 226 12.49 15.54 -0.09
CA PHE A 226 13.82 15.62 0.52
C PHE A 226 14.57 16.90 0.16
N GLU A 227 14.23 17.53 -0.95
CA GLU A 227 14.78 18.84 -1.30
C GLU A 227 13.94 19.97 -0.66
N SER A 228 12.65 19.97 -0.89
CA SER A 228 11.71 20.96 -0.30
C SER A 228 10.25 20.65 -0.65
N VAL A 229 9.33 21.03 0.25
CA VAL A 229 7.88 21.05 -0.02
C VAL A 229 7.47 22.50 -0.25
N ARG A 230 7.56 22.99 -1.50
CA ARG A 230 7.29 24.42 -1.85
C ARG A 230 5.81 24.70 -2.09
N VAL A 231 4.98 24.24 -1.18
CA VAL A 231 3.51 24.45 -1.24
C VAL A 231 3.08 25.07 0.09
N THR A 232 2.39 26.20 0.04
CA THR A 232 1.75 26.78 1.24
C THR A 232 0.33 26.26 1.34
N SER A 233 -0.03 25.67 2.48
CA SER A 233 -1.35 25.10 2.75
C SER A 233 -1.74 25.25 4.22
N ASP A 234 -3.05 25.20 4.50
CA ASP A 234 -3.53 25.16 5.88
C ASP A 234 -3.27 23.78 6.53
N VAL A 235 -3.37 22.70 5.75
CA VAL A 235 -3.13 21.35 6.22
C VAL A 235 -2.16 20.63 5.28
N TYR A 236 -1.16 19.98 5.87
CA TYR A 236 -0.24 19.07 5.21
C TYR A 236 -0.58 17.65 5.65
N VAL A 237 -0.65 16.72 4.72
CA VAL A 237 -0.93 15.31 5.01
C VAL A 237 0.23 14.46 4.52
N LEU A 238 0.69 13.56 5.37
CA LEU A 238 1.64 12.48 5.07
C LEU A 238 0.99 11.16 5.41
N LYS A 239 0.51 10.40 4.42
CA LYS A 239 -0.11 9.09 4.67
C LYS A 239 0.74 7.96 4.14
N SER A 240 1.21 7.08 5.03
CA SER A 240 2.06 5.93 4.66
C SER A 240 3.30 6.39 3.87
N VAL A 241 3.98 7.42 4.39
CA VAL A 241 5.18 8.02 3.78
C VAL A 241 6.37 7.92 4.73
N LEU A 242 6.19 8.29 6.01
CA LEU A 242 7.31 8.32 6.97
C LEU A 242 7.86 6.93 7.28
N HIS A 243 7.02 5.91 7.21
CA HIS A 243 7.43 4.54 7.45
C HIS A 243 8.40 3.98 6.39
N ASP A 244 8.45 4.57 5.20
CA ASP A 244 9.39 4.17 4.16
C ASP A 244 10.84 4.59 4.42
N TRP A 245 11.08 5.41 5.43
CA TRP A 245 12.34 6.10 5.66
C TRP A 245 12.88 5.85 7.07
N ASP A 246 14.21 5.83 7.19
CA ASP A 246 14.87 5.85 8.50
C ASP A 246 14.62 7.18 9.25
N ASP A 247 15.03 7.26 10.52
CA ASP A 247 14.73 8.43 11.35
C ASP A 247 15.44 9.70 10.87
N ASP A 248 16.61 9.60 10.22
CA ASP A 248 17.34 10.74 9.69
C ASP A 248 16.63 11.32 8.47
N GLN A 249 16.23 10.46 7.55
CA GLN A 249 15.48 10.82 6.36
C GLN A 249 14.08 11.34 6.71
N ALA A 250 13.36 10.66 7.60
CA ALA A 250 12.05 11.09 8.07
C ALA A 250 12.10 12.49 8.74
N ARG A 251 13.16 12.79 9.51
CA ARG A 251 13.36 14.14 10.06
C ARG A 251 13.60 15.20 8.99
N VAL A 252 14.36 14.89 7.94
CA VAL A 252 14.55 15.82 6.81
C VAL A 252 13.22 16.13 6.14
N LEU A 253 12.39 15.12 5.87
CA LEU A 253 11.07 15.27 5.28
C LEU A 253 10.17 16.15 6.15
N LEU A 254 10.06 15.85 7.45
CA LEU A 254 9.27 16.64 8.40
C LEU A 254 9.77 18.08 8.49
N HIS A 255 11.07 18.29 8.52
CA HIS A 255 11.66 19.63 8.53
C HIS A 255 11.30 20.43 7.26
N ASN A 256 11.32 19.80 6.08
CA ASN A 256 10.93 20.42 4.82
C ASN A 256 9.43 20.75 4.77
N CYS A 257 8.57 19.93 5.37
CA CYS A 257 7.16 20.27 5.57
C CYS A 257 7.04 21.47 6.51
N ALA A 258 7.69 21.44 7.68
CA ALA A 258 7.65 22.50 8.68
C ALA A 258 8.14 23.85 8.10
N ALA A 259 9.19 23.84 7.27
CA ALA A 259 9.72 25.04 6.61
C ALA A 259 8.73 25.71 5.64
N SER A 260 7.72 24.97 5.16
CA SER A 260 6.68 25.47 4.26
C SER A 260 5.39 25.85 5.00
N MET A 261 5.27 25.46 6.27
CA MET A 261 4.11 25.75 7.13
C MET A 261 4.12 27.20 7.59
N SER A 262 2.94 27.73 7.80
CA SER A 262 2.71 28.98 8.54
C SER A 262 2.34 28.65 9.99
N ALA A 263 2.34 29.64 10.87
CA ALA A 263 1.92 29.48 12.27
C ALA A 263 0.46 29.02 12.45
N ARG A 264 -0.33 28.93 11.37
CA ARG A 264 -1.71 28.42 11.38
C ARG A 264 -1.83 27.07 10.69
N SER A 265 -0.78 26.62 10.03
CA SER A 265 -0.78 25.34 9.34
C SER A 265 -0.70 24.19 10.34
N ARG A 266 -1.31 23.07 9.98
CA ARG A 266 -1.25 21.81 10.72
C ARG A 266 -0.65 20.73 9.84
N LEU A 267 0.07 19.80 10.43
CA LEU A 267 0.57 18.59 9.79
C LEU A 267 -0.22 17.40 10.34
N MET A 268 -0.76 16.58 9.47
CA MET A 268 -1.43 15.33 9.80
C MET A 268 -0.61 14.17 9.25
N ILE A 269 -0.02 13.39 10.14
CA ILE A 269 0.73 12.17 9.82
C ILE A 269 -0.23 11.00 10.01
N VAL A 270 -0.44 10.21 8.97
CA VAL A 270 -1.38 9.09 8.95
C VAL A 270 -0.60 7.80 8.73
N GLU A 271 -0.34 7.10 9.83
CA GLU A 271 0.53 5.93 9.85
C GLU A 271 -0.05 4.81 10.72
N ARG A 272 0.44 3.59 10.56
CA ARG A 272 0.16 2.49 11.49
C ARG A 272 1.13 2.57 12.66
N LEU A 273 0.64 2.18 13.85
CA LEU A 273 1.50 2.13 15.03
C LEU A 273 1.84 0.68 15.36
N VAL A 274 3.10 0.45 15.76
CA VAL A 274 3.51 -0.82 16.38
C VAL A 274 3.16 -0.77 17.87
N GLY A 275 2.60 -1.87 18.40
CA GLY A 275 2.23 -1.95 19.80
C GLY A 275 0.94 -1.20 20.17
N ASP A 276 0.16 -0.76 19.18
CA ASP A 276 -1.18 -0.20 19.44
C ASP A 276 -2.14 -1.34 19.85
N PRO A 277 -2.66 -1.35 21.11
CA PRO A 277 -3.58 -2.37 21.55
C PRO A 277 -4.96 -2.33 20.86
N GLN A 278 -5.26 -1.27 20.12
CA GLN A 278 -6.49 -1.11 19.32
C GLN A 278 -6.26 -1.43 17.85
N GLY A 279 -4.99 -1.51 17.41
CA GLY A 279 -4.61 -1.80 16.02
C GLY A 279 -4.41 -3.29 15.74
N ASP A 280 -4.17 -3.63 14.46
CA ASP A 280 -3.72 -4.96 14.03
C ASP A 280 -2.20 -5.07 14.23
N ASP A 281 -1.76 -5.33 15.48
CA ASP A 281 -0.35 -5.43 15.85
C ASP A 281 0.39 -6.49 15.00
N ALA A 282 -0.26 -7.60 14.66
CA ALA A 282 0.36 -8.63 13.82
C ALA A 282 0.63 -8.15 12.40
N ARG A 283 -0.22 -7.30 11.85
CA ARG A 283 -0.02 -6.66 10.54
C ARG A 283 1.10 -5.62 10.62
N SER A 284 1.08 -4.76 11.64
CA SER A 284 2.10 -3.71 11.83
C SER A 284 3.49 -4.28 12.03
N VAL A 285 3.63 -5.34 12.85
CA VAL A 285 4.91 -6.05 13.06
C VAL A 285 5.46 -6.67 11.76
N ARG A 286 4.59 -7.25 10.92
CA ARG A 286 5.03 -7.79 9.62
C ARG A 286 5.39 -6.69 8.63
N LEU A 287 4.66 -5.58 8.66
CA LEU A 287 4.93 -4.43 7.82
C LEU A 287 6.26 -3.76 8.22
N ASP A 288 6.56 -3.68 9.51
CA ASP A 288 7.87 -3.22 10.00
C ASP A 288 9.04 -4.03 9.42
N LEU A 289 8.93 -5.36 9.43
CA LEU A 289 9.93 -6.22 8.79
C LEU A 289 9.96 -6.06 7.27
N HIS A 290 8.82 -5.74 6.66
CA HIS A 290 8.76 -5.45 5.23
C HIS A 290 9.49 -4.13 4.92
N MET A 291 9.28 -3.09 5.71
CA MET A 291 10.02 -1.83 5.58
C MET A 291 11.53 -2.07 5.73
N MET A 292 11.96 -2.81 6.75
CA MET A 292 13.37 -3.19 6.94
C MET A 292 13.95 -3.89 5.70
N ALA A 293 13.23 -4.84 5.11
CA ALA A 293 13.73 -5.64 3.99
C ALA A 293 13.72 -4.88 2.66
N VAL A 294 12.76 -3.98 2.46
CA VAL A 294 12.48 -3.36 1.14
C VAL A 294 12.98 -1.93 1.08
N THR A 295 12.55 -1.05 1.98
CA THR A 295 12.82 0.40 1.90
C THR A 295 13.98 0.84 2.78
N GLY A 296 14.22 0.15 3.89
CA GLY A 296 15.12 0.58 4.96
C GLY A 296 14.43 1.47 6.00
N GLY A 297 13.15 1.67 5.84
CA GLY A 297 12.31 2.35 6.81
C GLY A 297 11.85 1.45 7.96
N ARG A 298 10.83 1.91 8.69
CA ARG A 298 10.30 1.18 9.84
C ARG A 298 8.90 1.66 10.23
N GLU A 299 8.11 0.77 10.73
CA GLU A 299 6.93 1.15 11.52
C GLU A 299 7.38 1.61 12.91
N ARG A 300 6.64 2.56 13.48
CA ARG A 300 7.02 3.19 14.75
C ARG A 300 5.90 3.07 15.78
N THR A 301 6.30 3.08 17.04
CA THR A 301 5.38 3.27 18.17
C THR A 301 4.90 4.72 18.23
N GLN A 302 3.86 4.98 19.00
CA GLN A 302 3.41 6.34 19.26
C GLN A 302 4.54 7.22 19.81
N ASP A 303 5.25 6.75 20.83
CA ASP A 303 6.35 7.50 21.46
C ASP A 303 7.48 7.82 20.47
N GLU A 304 7.78 6.91 19.53
CA GLU A 304 8.81 7.14 18.50
C GLU A 304 8.36 8.19 17.48
N TYR A 305 7.08 8.24 17.08
CA TYR A 305 6.55 9.32 16.26
C TYR A 305 6.55 10.66 16.98
N GLU A 306 6.16 10.72 18.25
CA GLU A 306 6.22 11.95 19.06
C GLU A 306 7.64 12.49 19.15
N GLN A 307 8.63 11.62 19.37
CA GLN A 307 10.04 12.00 19.38
C GLN A 307 10.51 12.49 18.00
N LEU A 308 10.13 11.82 16.92
CA LEU A 308 10.48 12.18 15.55
C LEU A 308 9.94 13.57 15.17
N VAL A 309 8.66 13.81 15.45
CA VAL A 309 7.97 15.09 15.22
C VAL A 309 8.63 16.23 16.02
N THR A 310 8.89 15.99 17.31
CA THR A 310 9.55 16.96 18.18
C THR A 310 10.98 17.27 17.70
N ALA A 311 11.74 16.26 17.27
CA ALA A 311 13.08 16.43 16.73
C ALA A 311 13.13 17.24 15.42
N ALA A 312 12.02 17.28 14.68
CA ALA A 312 11.85 18.12 13.49
C ALA A 312 11.42 19.57 13.81
N GLY A 313 11.24 19.92 15.09
CA GLY A 313 10.85 21.27 15.53
C GLY A 313 9.35 21.51 15.53
N LEU A 314 8.55 20.46 15.49
CA LEU A 314 7.09 20.49 15.56
C LEU A 314 6.61 20.04 16.95
N SER A 315 5.40 20.42 17.31
CA SER A 315 4.71 19.98 18.54
C SER A 315 3.56 19.05 18.19
N VAL A 316 3.44 17.92 18.88
CA VAL A 316 2.28 17.02 18.71
C VAL A 316 1.09 17.60 19.48
N ASP A 317 -0.01 17.85 18.79
CA ASP A 317 -1.24 18.41 19.34
C ASP A 317 -2.24 17.31 19.76
N GLY A 318 -2.25 16.17 19.08
CA GLY A 318 -3.10 15.04 19.37
C GLY A 318 -2.79 13.81 18.52
N ILE A 319 -3.27 12.67 19.00
CA ILE A 319 -3.17 11.39 18.27
C ILE A 319 -4.52 10.67 18.41
N GLU A 320 -5.10 10.31 17.28
CA GLU A 320 -6.36 9.57 17.21
C GLU A 320 -6.21 8.33 16.34
N THR A 321 -6.72 7.18 16.79
CA THR A 321 -6.72 5.95 16.00
C THR A 321 -8.05 5.81 15.26
N THR A 322 -7.98 5.50 13.97
CA THR A 322 -9.15 5.28 13.11
C THR A 322 -9.58 3.81 13.09
N ASP A 323 -10.84 3.54 12.75
CA ASP A 323 -11.35 2.17 12.55
C ASP A 323 -10.63 1.40 11.43
N ALA A 324 -9.89 2.10 10.57
CA ALA A 324 -9.03 1.49 9.53
C ALA A 324 -7.66 1.06 10.06
N GLY A 325 -7.40 1.22 11.38
CA GLY A 325 -6.14 0.87 12.03
C GLY A 325 -4.98 1.80 11.68
N PHE A 326 -5.27 3.04 11.27
CA PHE A 326 -4.29 4.12 11.17
C PHE A 326 -4.42 5.06 12.36
N ALA A 327 -3.30 5.55 12.85
CA ALA A 327 -3.27 6.72 13.73
C ALA A 327 -3.15 7.99 12.87
N ILE A 328 -3.86 9.02 13.28
CA ILE A 328 -3.71 10.39 12.80
C ILE A 328 -2.98 11.16 13.88
N ILE A 329 -1.73 11.54 13.61
CA ILE A 329 -0.90 12.34 14.50
C ILE A 329 -0.98 13.77 13.98
N GLU A 330 -1.60 14.64 14.75
CA GLU A 330 -1.70 16.06 14.44
C GLU A 330 -0.55 16.83 15.09
N ALA A 331 0.10 17.71 14.32
CA ALA A 331 1.23 18.49 14.78
C ALA A 331 1.20 19.93 14.22
N SER A 332 1.81 20.87 14.94
CA SER A 332 1.94 22.28 14.59
C SER A 332 3.35 22.82 14.87
N LEU A 333 3.65 24.07 14.40
CA LEU A 333 4.93 24.76 14.63
C LEU A 333 5.09 25.23 16.09
#